data_3e596f03d0d98dc50281ca8d2c1fb668
#
_entry.id   3e596f03d0d98dc50281ca8d2c1fb668
#
_cell.length_a   1.000
_cell.length_b   1.000
_cell.length_c   1.000
_cell.angle_alpha   90.00
_cell.angle_beta   90.00
_cell.angle_gamma   90.00
#
_symmetry.space_group_name_H-M   'P 1'
#
loop_
_entity.id
_entity.type
_entity.pdbx_description
1 polymer ?
#
loop_
_entity_poly.entity_id
_entity_poly.type
_entity_poly.pdbx_seq_one_letter_code
_entity_poly.pdbx_strand_id
1 'polypeptide(L)'
;QYNKYRGYDCPIKLKRGPATNPLFKSFFDAGVEAGYHKTNDVNGYRQEGFGPFDSQVHNGRRVSASRAYLRPAMKRKNLTVKTRAFVTKIHFEGKKATGVTFKRNGKLHTVNAGEVILSGGAFNTPQLLQLSGIGDSEFLKSKGIEPRMHLPGVGENFEDHLEVYLSLIHI
;
A
#
# COMPACT_ATOMS: atom_id res chain seq x y z
N GLN A 1 -29.19 -6.26 -1.32
CA GLN A 1 -28.71 -7.43 -2.06
C GLN A 1 -27.29 -7.75 -1.59
N TYR A 2 -27.06 -8.95 -1.09
CA TYR A 2 -25.74 -9.44 -0.69
C TYR A 2 -24.84 -9.50 -1.94
N ASN A 3 -23.83 -8.65 -2.01
CA ASN A 3 -22.84 -8.72 -3.06
C ASN A 3 -21.67 -9.59 -2.56
N LYS A 4 -21.45 -10.77 -3.15
CA LYS A 4 -20.40 -11.72 -2.77
C LYS A 4 -18.97 -11.17 -2.86
N TYR A 5 -18.78 -10.02 -3.53
CA TYR A 5 -17.48 -9.35 -3.67
C TYR A 5 -17.25 -8.25 -2.63
N ARG A 6 -18.20 -7.99 -1.74
CA ARG A 6 -18.13 -6.93 -0.74
C ARG A 6 -18.32 -7.46 0.66
N GLY A 7 -17.45 -7.03 1.59
CA GLY A 7 -17.64 -7.27 3.01
C GLY A 7 -18.57 -6.23 3.63
N TYR A 8 -19.32 -6.64 4.67
CA TYR A 8 -20.28 -5.76 5.36
C TYR A 8 -19.79 -5.31 6.74
N ASP A 9 -19.01 -6.14 7.43
CA ASP A 9 -18.50 -5.90 8.79
C ASP A 9 -17.01 -5.55 8.85
N CYS A 10 -16.49 -4.92 7.80
CA CYS A 10 -15.10 -4.51 7.78
C CYS A 10 -14.90 -3.16 8.46
N PRO A 11 -13.77 -2.95 9.16
CA PRO A 11 -13.43 -1.66 9.77
C PRO A 11 -13.29 -0.52 8.75
N ILE A 12 -12.91 -0.84 7.51
CA ILE A 12 -12.83 0.14 6.42
C ILE A 12 -14.23 0.33 5.83
N LYS A 13 -14.75 1.54 5.97
CA LYS A 13 -16.01 1.94 5.36
C LYS A 13 -15.75 2.60 4.01
N LEU A 14 -16.55 2.23 3.03
CA LEU A 14 -16.51 2.78 1.67
C LEU A 14 -17.76 3.64 1.43
N LYS A 15 -17.58 4.69 0.63
CA LYS A 15 -18.67 5.51 0.09
C LYS A 15 -18.53 5.55 -1.42
N ARG A 16 -19.62 5.24 -2.13
CA ARG A 16 -19.70 5.42 -3.59
C ARG A 16 -19.59 6.91 -3.93
N GLY A 17 -18.74 7.24 -4.90
CA GLY A 17 -18.70 8.59 -5.48
C GLY A 17 -20.06 8.92 -6.10
N PRO A 18 -20.61 10.13 -5.88
CA PRO A 18 -21.97 10.47 -6.33
C PRO A 18 -22.07 10.55 -7.85
N ALA A 19 -20.99 10.90 -8.55
CA ALA A 19 -20.95 11.13 -10.01
C ALA A 19 -22.15 11.97 -10.52
N THR A 20 -22.50 13.03 -9.76
CA THR A 20 -23.72 13.84 -9.98
C THR A 20 -23.54 14.97 -10.97
N ASN A 21 -22.31 15.34 -11.32
CA ASN A 21 -22.07 16.33 -12.36
C ASN A 21 -22.61 15.79 -13.70
N PRO A 22 -23.38 16.58 -14.47
CA PRO A 22 -23.94 16.15 -15.76
C PRO A 22 -22.89 15.61 -16.75
N LEU A 23 -21.67 16.12 -16.71
CA LEU A 23 -20.56 15.65 -17.55
C LEU A 23 -20.19 14.20 -17.31
N PHE A 24 -20.38 13.67 -16.09
CA PHE A 24 -20.17 12.21 -15.84
C PHE A 24 -21.15 11.37 -16.65
N LYS A 25 -22.42 11.80 -16.72
CA LYS A 25 -23.40 11.08 -17.53
C LYS A 25 -22.99 11.06 -18.99
N SER A 26 -22.65 12.20 -19.55
CA SER A 26 -22.22 12.31 -20.95
C SER A 26 -20.96 11.48 -21.24
N PHE A 27 -19.99 11.48 -20.32
CA PHE A 27 -18.78 10.68 -20.43
C PHE A 27 -19.06 9.17 -20.39
N PHE A 28 -19.94 8.73 -19.51
CA PHE A 28 -20.32 7.32 -19.43
C PHE A 28 -21.13 6.87 -20.65
N ASP A 29 -22.00 7.73 -21.16
CA ASP A 29 -22.78 7.44 -22.38
C ASP A 29 -21.87 7.35 -23.60
N ALA A 30 -20.92 8.29 -23.76
CA ALA A 30 -19.91 8.23 -24.82
C ALA A 30 -19.05 6.95 -24.74
N GLY A 31 -18.70 6.49 -23.54
CA GLY A 31 -18.02 5.23 -23.35
C GLY A 31 -18.83 4.03 -23.87
N VAL A 32 -20.14 4.03 -23.63
CA VAL A 32 -21.05 2.99 -24.15
C VAL A 32 -21.16 3.08 -25.67
N GLU A 33 -21.29 4.27 -26.25
CA GLU A 33 -21.31 4.49 -27.70
C GLU A 33 -20.01 4.01 -28.37
N ALA A 34 -18.87 4.11 -27.66
CA ALA A 34 -17.58 3.59 -28.11
C ALA A 34 -17.42 2.07 -27.92
N GLY A 35 -18.45 1.37 -27.46
CA GLY A 35 -18.46 -0.09 -27.31
C GLY A 35 -17.98 -0.60 -25.94
N TYR A 36 -17.71 0.30 -24.99
CA TYR A 36 -17.33 -0.10 -23.62
C TYR A 36 -18.57 -0.34 -22.73
N HIS A 37 -18.36 -1.07 -21.64
CA HIS A 37 -19.46 -1.37 -20.72
C HIS A 37 -19.57 -0.34 -19.61
N LYS A 38 -20.80 -0.09 -19.19
CA LYS A 38 -21.08 0.61 -17.94
C LYS A 38 -21.08 -0.41 -16.79
N THR A 39 -20.32 -0.14 -15.74
CA THR A 39 -20.30 -0.98 -14.54
C THR A 39 -20.82 -0.21 -13.33
N ASN A 40 -21.58 -0.92 -12.49
CA ASN A 40 -22.03 -0.35 -11.22
C ASN A 40 -21.03 -0.62 -10.08
N ASP A 41 -20.02 -1.44 -10.34
CA ASP A 41 -19.03 -1.81 -9.33
C ASP A 41 -17.70 -2.17 -9.98
N VAL A 42 -16.76 -1.21 -10.01
CA VAL A 42 -15.40 -1.38 -10.54
C VAL A 42 -14.55 -2.37 -9.72
N ASN A 43 -15.01 -2.81 -8.57
CA ASN A 43 -14.39 -3.84 -7.73
C ASN A 43 -15.27 -5.10 -7.58
N GLY A 44 -16.29 -5.25 -8.43
CA GLY A 44 -17.21 -6.37 -8.43
C GLY A 44 -16.82 -7.49 -9.41
N TYR A 45 -17.82 -8.20 -9.89
CA TYR A 45 -17.63 -9.28 -10.85
C TYR A 45 -17.02 -8.79 -12.18
N ARG A 46 -17.48 -7.65 -12.67
CA ARG A 46 -16.98 -7.01 -13.89
C ARG A 46 -16.29 -5.72 -13.54
N GLN A 47 -14.98 -5.76 -13.52
CA GLN A 47 -14.15 -4.60 -13.13
C GLN A 47 -13.89 -3.65 -14.30
N GLU A 48 -13.84 -4.18 -15.52
CA GLU A 48 -13.68 -3.39 -16.73
C GLU A 48 -14.95 -2.61 -17.07
N GLY A 49 -14.79 -1.35 -17.42
CA GLY A 49 -15.87 -0.49 -17.87
C GLY A 49 -15.90 0.88 -17.18
N PHE A 50 -16.91 1.66 -17.50
CA PHE A 50 -17.11 3.01 -16.97
C PHE A 50 -18.05 2.98 -15.77
N GLY A 51 -17.64 3.59 -14.69
CA GLY A 51 -18.45 3.66 -13.47
C GLY A 51 -17.87 4.56 -12.39
N PRO A 52 -18.68 4.94 -11.39
CA PRO A 52 -18.21 5.77 -10.28
C PRO A 52 -17.29 4.97 -9.36
N PHE A 53 -16.22 5.62 -8.90
CA PHE A 53 -15.29 5.05 -7.93
C PHE A 53 -15.81 5.07 -6.50
N ASP A 54 -15.40 4.07 -5.73
CA ASP A 54 -15.58 4.07 -4.30
C ASP A 54 -14.43 4.81 -3.60
N SER A 55 -14.78 5.51 -2.52
CA SER A 55 -13.83 6.23 -1.68
C SER A 55 -13.83 5.67 -0.27
N GLN A 56 -12.66 5.58 0.36
CA GLN A 56 -12.53 5.23 1.77
C GLN A 56 -12.90 6.43 2.66
N VAL A 57 -14.18 6.80 2.63
CA VAL A 57 -14.73 7.93 3.37
C VAL A 57 -15.93 7.48 4.20
N HIS A 58 -15.96 7.90 5.47
CA HIS A 58 -17.08 7.72 6.37
C HIS A 58 -17.32 8.99 7.19
N ASN A 59 -18.55 9.47 7.23
CA ASN A 59 -18.93 10.71 7.93
C ASN A 59 -18.00 11.90 7.56
N GLY A 60 -17.79 12.12 6.26
CA GLY A 60 -16.96 13.19 5.73
C GLY A 60 -15.46 13.07 5.98
N ARG A 61 -14.97 11.95 6.53
CA ARG A 61 -13.56 11.76 6.87
C ARG A 61 -12.96 10.53 6.22
N ARG A 62 -11.72 10.65 5.75
CA ARG A 62 -10.97 9.52 5.21
C ARG A 62 -10.77 8.43 6.28
N VAL A 63 -11.08 7.18 5.91
CA VAL A 63 -10.87 5.99 6.74
C VAL A 63 -9.55 5.35 6.33
N SER A 64 -8.44 5.85 6.87
CA SER A 64 -7.12 5.23 6.64
C SER A 64 -6.98 3.93 7.44
N ALA A 65 -6.01 3.07 7.07
CA ALA A 65 -5.65 1.87 7.82
C ALA A 65 -5.33 2.19 9.30
N SER A 66 -4.65 3.32 9.55
CA SER A 66 -4.40 3.79 10.91
C SER A 66 -5.70 4.03 11.68
N ARG A 67 -6.71 4.65 11.05
CA ARG A 67 -7.98 4.95 11.70
C ARG A 67 -8.84 3.70 11.89
N ALA A 68 -8.84 2.81 10.89
CA ALA A 68 -9.67 1.60 10.91
C ALA A 68 -9.10 0.52 11.85
N TYR A 69 -7.78 0.33 11.87
CA TYR A 69 -7.15 -0.79 12.56
C TYR A 69 -6.23 -0.36 13.69
N LEU A 70 -5.29 0.55 13.45
CA LEU A 70 -4.25 0.88 14.43
C LEU A 70 -4.84 1.55 15.67
N ARG A 71 -5.63 2.62 15.50
CA ARG A 71 -6.18 3.37 16.64
C ARG A 71 -7.02 2.50 17.59
N PRO A 72 -7.93 1.64 17.15
CA PRO A 72 -8.60 0.69 18.02
C PRO A 72 -7.65 -0.29 18.72
N ALA A 73 -6.63 -0.77 17.99
CA ALA A 73 -5.65 -1.71 18.52
C ALA A 73 -4.69 -1.10 19.54
N MET A 74 -4.46 0.23 19.51
CA MET A 74 -3.57 0.92 20.47
C MET A 74 -4.02 0.79 21.95
N LYS A 75 -5.26 0.39 22.18
CA LYS A 75 -5.77 0.09 23.53
C LYS A 75 -5.25 -1.24 24.08
N ARG A 76 -4.65 -2.08 23.25
CA ARG A 76 -4.14 -3.40 23.64
C ARG A 76 -2.81 -3.26 24.37
N LYS A 77 -2.69 -3.91 25.53
CA LYS A 77 -1.46 -3.88 26.35
C LYS A 77 -0.24 -4.50 25.66
N ASN A 78 -0.46 -5.41 24.74
CA ASN A 78 0.59 -6.10 23.98
C ASN A 78 1.02 -5.37 22.69
N LEU A 79 0.52 -4.17 22.42
CA LEU A 79 0.90 -3.36 21.27
C LEU A 79 1.70 -2.14 21.70
N THR A 80 2.92 -2.01 21.18
CA THR A 80 3.74 -0.81 21.30
C THR A 80 3.93 -0.17 19.92
N VAL A 81 3.55 1.10 19.79
CA VAL A 81 3.71 1.87 18.55
C VAL A 81 4.81 2.91 18.75
N LYS A 82 5.86 2.83 17.95
CA LYS A 82 6.95 3.82 17.93
C LYS A 82 6.93 4.59 16.61
N THR A 83 6.52 5.83 16.65
CA THR A 83 6.58 6.75 15.52
C THR A 83 7.93 7.45 15.42
N ARG A 84 8.26 8.01 14.25
CA ARG A 84 9.55 8.66 13.99
C ARG A 84 10.74 7.72 14.25
N ALA A 85 10.53 6.43 14.04
CA ALA A 85 11.52 5.37 14.17
C ALA A 85 11.90 4.90 12.75
N PHE A 86 13.01 5.40 12.23
CA PHE A 86 13.50 5.06 10.90
C PHE A 86 14.31 3.78 10.95
N VAL A 87 13.76 2.68 10.46
CA VAL A 87 14.44 1.37 10.45
C VAL A 87 15.56 1.40 9.42
N THR A 88 16.76 1.04 9.85
CA THR A 88 17.97 1.11 9.04
C THR A 88 18.56 -0.25 8.69
N LYS A 89 18.24 -1.29 9.45
CA LYS A 89 18.81 -2.63 9.25
C LYS A 89 17.93 -3.71 9.89
N ILE A 90 17.87 -4.87 9.21
CA ILE A 90 17.30 -6.11 9.77
C ILE A 90 18.47 -6.97 10.25
N HIS A 91 18.32 -7.59 11.41
CA HIS A 91 19.29 -8.54 11.97
C HIS A 91 18.89 -9.97 11.65
N PHE A 92 19.90 -10.81 11.45
CA PHE A 92 19.71 -12.20 11.12
C PHE A 92 20.70 -13.10 11.88
N GLU A 93 20.22 -14.27 12.25
CA GLU A 93 21.03 -15.44 12.65
C GLU A 93 20.80 -16.54 11.61
N GLY A 94 21.83 -16.86 10.84
CA GLY A 94 21.67 -17.70 9.65
C GLY A 94 20.64 -17.11 8.70
N LYS A 95 19.56 -17.82 8.44
CA LYS A 95 18.43 -17.39 7.59
C LYS A 95 17.25 -16.79 8.37
N LYS A 96 17.32 -16.75 9.68
CA LYS A 96 16.23 -16.27 10.54
C LYS A 96 16.42 -14.80 10.86
N ALA A 97 15.38 -13.98 10.61
CA ALA A 97 15.35 -12.61 11.09
C ALA A 97 15.16 -12.58 12.61
N THR A 98 15.97 -11.82 13.33
CA THR A 98 16.00 -11.78 14.80
C THR A 98 15.70 -10.41 15.38
N GLY A 99 15.54 -9.38 14.54
CA GLY A 99 15.22 -8.04 15.01
C GLY A 99 15.56 -6.96 14.00
N VAL A 100 15.49 -5.72 14.45
CA VAL A 100 15.78 -4.54 13.62
C VAL A 100 16.56 -3.49 14.41
N THR A 101 17.36 -2.70 13.69
CA THR A 101 17.89 -1.42 14.18
C THR A 101 17.10 -0.28 13.56
N PHE A 102 16.75 0.70 14.37
CA PHE A 102 16.12 1.94 13.92
C PHE A 102 16.77 3.17 14.54
N LYS A 103 16.72 4.30 13.81
CA LYS A 103 17.17 5.61 14.28
C LYS A 103 15.97 6.40 14.78
N ARG A 104 16.08 6.94 16.00
CA ARG A 104 15.07 7.83 16.59
C ARG A 104 15.76 8.91 17.42
N ASN A 105 15.38 10.18 17.22
CA ASN A 105 15.99 11.32 17.92
C ASN A 105 17.52 11.32 17.82
N GLY A 106 18.06 11.03 16.64
CA GLY A 106 19.50 10.99 16.39
C GLY A 106 20.23 9.75 16.91
N LYS A 107 19.61 8.91 17.73
CA LYS A 107 20.22 7.70 18.33
C LYS A 107 19.75 6.42 17.65
N LEU A 108 20.64 5.44 17.60
CA LEU A 108 20.33 4.07 17.15
C LEU A 108 19.77 3.24 18.31
N HIS A 109 18.76 2.46 18.01
CA HIS A 109 18.12 1.53 18.93
C HIS A 109 17.97 0.19 18.24
N THR A 110 18.15 -0.91 18.97
CA THR A 110 17.91 -2.27 18.48
C THR A 110 16.76 -2.89 19.27
N VAL A 111 15.91 -3.62 18.54
CA VAL A 111 14.82 -4.43 19.11
C VAL A 111 14.92 -5.83 18.54
N ASN A 112 14.93 -6.83 19.43
CA ASN A 112 14.85 -8.23 19.05
C ASN A 112 13.40 -8.65 18.83
N ALA A 113 13.19 -9.56 17.90
CA ALA A 113 11.87 -10.07 17.55
C ALA A 113 11.96 -11.51 17.06
N GLY A 114 10.93 -12.30 17.30
CA GLY A 114 10.79 -13.64 16.74
C GLY A 114 10.41 -13.66 15.27
N GLU A 115 9.80 -12.55 14.81
CA GLU A 115 9.37 -12.34 13.43
C GLU A 115 9.48 -10.85 13.08
N VAL A 116 9.82 -10.56 11.84
CA VAL A 116 9.90 -9.19 11.30
C VAL A 116 9.01 -9.08 10.07
N ILE A 117 8.01 -8.21 10.13
CA ILE A 117 7.08 -7.96 9.03
C ILE A 117 7.46 -6.63 8.37
N LEU A 118 7.76 -6.67 7.06
CA LEU A 118 8.11 -5.50 6.27
C LEU A 118 6.87 -4.96 5.55
N SER A 119 6.48 -3.76 5.89
CA SER A 119 5.35 -3.04 5.28
C SER A 119 5.74 -1.62 4.89
N GLY A 120 6.97 -1.43 4.40
CA GLY A 120 7.54 -0.14 4.04
C GLY A 120 7.09 0.41 2.68
N GLY A 121 6.29 -0.36 1.94
CA GLY A 121 5.86 -0.02 0.58
C GLY A 121 6.87 -0.44 -0.49
N ALA A 122 6.54 -0.14 -1.74
CA ALA A 122 7.26 -0.62 -2.92
C ALA A 122 8.72 -0.13 -3.01
N PHE A 123 9.02 1.03 -2.43
CA PHE A 123 10.39 1.57 -2.40
C PHE A 123 11.16 1.17 -1.13
N ASN A 124 10.57 1.38 0.05
CA ASN A 124 11.33 1.25 1.30
C ASN A 124 11.57 -0.20 1.71
N THR A 125 10.67 -1.12 1.36
CA THR A 125 10.86 -2.55 1.66
C THR A 125 12.07 -3.13 0.92
N PRO A 126 12.19 -3.00 -0.43
CA PRO A 126 13.38 -3.42 -1.15
C PRO A 126 14.65 -2.71 -0.68
N GLN A 127 14.59 -1.40 -0.44
CA GLN A 127 15.73 -0.65 0.09
C GLN A 127 16.23 -1.21 1.42
N LEU A 128 15.32 -1.50 2.35
CA LEU A 128 15.68 -2.05 3.66
C LEU A 128 16.27 -3.47 3.54
N LEU A 129 15.76 -4.28 2.63
CA LEU A 129 16.33 -5.60 2.32
C LEU A 129 17.75 -5.45 1.78
N GLN A 130 17.99 -4.60 0.80
CA GLN A 130 19.31 -4.35 0.22
C GLN A 130 20.28 -3.81 1.27
N LEU A 131 19.89 -2.83 2.09
CA LEU A 131 20.70 -2.32 3.20
C LEU A 131 21.04 -3.40 4.25
N SER A 132 20.24 -4.47 4.28
CA SER A 132 20.45 -5.62 5.18
C SER A 132 21.21 -6.78 4.53
N GLY A 133 21.70 -6.59 3.30
CA GLY A 133 22.51 -7.57 2.56
C GLY A 133 21.69 -8.56 1.73
N ILE A 134 20.42 -8.27 1.45
CA ILE A 134 19.54 -9.13 0.64
C ILE A 134 19.23 -8.43 -0.69
N GLY A 135 19.69 -8.98 -1.80
CA GLY A 135 19.57 -8.39 -3.13
C GLY A 135 20.54 -9.00 -4.13
N ASP A 136 20.75 -8.31 -5.24
CA ASP A 136 21.81 -8.69 -6.18
C ASP A 136 23.18 -8.51 -5.55
N SER A 137 23.95 -9.59 -5.47
CA SER A 137 25.23 -9.60 -4.74
C SER A 137 26.27 -8.66 -5.33
N GLU A 138 26.34 -8.54 -6.64
CA GLU A 138 27.34 -7.67 -7.29
C GLU A 138 26.94 -6.19 -7.13
N PHE A 139 25.67 -5.89 -7.28
CA PHE A 139 25.16 -4.56 -6.99
C PHE A 139 25.41 -4.15 -5.53
N LEU A 140 25.12 -5.03 -4.56
CA LEU A 140 25.35 -4.75 -3.15
C LEU A 140 26.81 -4.50 -2.84
N LYS A 141 27.74 -5.32 -3.37
CA LYS A 141 29.19 -5.12 -3.24
C LYS A 141 29.63 -3.77 -3.82
N SER A 142 29.10 -3.38 -4.98
CA SER A 142 29.41 -2.10 -5.61
C SER A 142 29.02 -0.89 -4.74
N LYS A 143 28.08 -1.09 -3.80
CA LYS A 143 27.63 -0.09 -2.81
C LYS A 143 28.30 -0.24 -1.44
N GLY A 144 29.29 -1.13 -1.31
CA GLY A 144 29.97 -1.40 -0.05
C GLY A 144 29.11 -2.16 0.97
N ILE A 145 28.07 -2.85 0.51
CA ILE A 145 27.20 -3.66 1.34
C ILE A 145 27.59 -5.13 1.19
N GLU A 146 27.91 -5.80 2.29
CA GLU A 146 28.24 -7.22 2.29
C GLU A 146 26.99 -8.07 1.98
N PRO A 147 27.00 -8.84 0.88
CA PRO A 147 25.85 -9.69 0.51
C PRO A 147 25.66 -10.83 1.52
N ARG A 148 24.46 -10.95 2.01
CA ARG A 148 24.05 -12.03 2.89
C ARG A 148 23.25 -13.10 2.16
N MET A 149 22.41 -12.68 1.23
CA MET A 149 21.60 -13.55 0.40
C MET A 149 21.45 -12.95 -0.99
N HIS A 150 21.82 -13.73 -2.00
CA HIS A 150 21.64 -13.34 -3.39
C HIS A 150 20.18 -13.53 -3.79
N LEU A 151 19.45 -12.43 -3.95
CA LEU A 151 18.08 -12.35 -4.46
C LEU A 151 17.99 -11.21 -5.48
N PRO A 152 18.35 -11.45 -6.74
CA PRO A 152 18.50 -10.38 -7.74
C PRO A 152 17.20 -9.66 -8.07
N GLY A 153 16.03 -10.27 -7.81
CA GLY A 153 14.74 -9.61 -8.01
C GLY A 153 14.38 -8.54 -6.97
N VAL A 154 15.18 -8.37 -5.90
CA VAL A 154 14.90 -7.35 -4.89
C VAL A 154 15.21 -5.95 -5.41
N GLY A 155 14.17 -5.13 -5.59
CA GLY A 155 14.25 -3.78 -6.12
C GLY A 155 14.15 -3.69 -7.64
N GLU A 156 13.95 -4.82 -8.32
CA GLU A 156 13.73 -4.90 -9.75
C GLU A 156 12.24 -5.02 -10.10
N ASN A 157 11.93 -4.88 -11.39
CA ASN A 157 10.58 -5.06 -11.96
C ASN A 157 9.51 -4.20 -11.26
N PHE A 158 9.88 -2.96 -10.93
CA PHE A 158 8.92 -2.00 -10.39
C PHE A 158 7.95 -1.59 -11.49
N GLU A 159 6.66 -1.80 -11.22
CA GLU A 159 5.56 -1.39 -12.10
C GLU A 159 4.54 -0.61 -11.30
N ASP A 160 3.88 0.35 -11.95
CA ASP A 160 2.77 1.11 -11.39
C ASP A 160 1.60 1.11 -12.37
N HIS A 161 0.42 1.41 -11.87
CA HIS A 161 -0.78 1.52 -12.69
C HIS A 161 -0.65 2.63 -13.71
N LEU A 162 -1.04 2.33 -14.96
CA LEU A 162 -1.21 3.37 -15.97
C LEU A 162 -2.50 4.17 -15.66
N GLU A 163 -2.33 5.45 -15.40
CA GLU A 163 -3.45 6.36 -15.15
C GLU A 163 -3.47 7.48 -16.19
N VAL A 164 -4.66 7.78 -16.71
CA VAL A 164 -4.90 8.92 -17.58
C VAL A 164 -5.99 9.79 -16.94
N TYR A 165 -5.64 11.03 -16.62
CA TYR A 165 -6.58 12.00 -16.09
C TYR A 165 -7.17 12.81 -17.25
N LEU A 166 -8.49 12.66 -17.48
CA LEU A 166 -9.24 13.51 -18.37
C LEU A 166 -9.91 14.61 -17.56
N SER A 167 -9.49 15.84 -17.77
CA SER A 167 -10.04 17.02 -17.10
C SER A 167 -10.86 17.82 -18.09
N LEU A 168 -12.12 18.07 -17.77
CA LEU A 168 -13.00 18.97 -18.50
C LEU A 168 -13.12 20.27 -17.70
N ILE A 169 -12.34 21.25 -18.07
CA ILE A 169 -12.32 22.58 -17.44
C ILE A 169 -12.58 23.65 -18.49
N HIS A 170 -13.16 24.74 -18.07
CA HIS A 170 -13.20 25.94 -18.90
C HIS A 170 -11.80 26.54 -18.95
N ILE A 171 -11.27 26.62 -20.15
CA ILE A 171 -10.07 27.39 -20.47
C ILE A 171 -10.51 28.76 -20.95
#